data_b19eaa62db0d057f8508e0a09f9295df
#
_entry.id   b19eaa62db0d057f8508e0a09f9295df
#
_cell.length_a   1.000
_cell.length_b   1.000
_cell.length_c   1.000
_cell.angle_alpha   90.00
_cell.angle_beta   90.00
_cell.angle_gamma   90.00
#
_symmetry.space_group_name_H-M   'P 1'
#
loop_
_entity.id
_entity.type
_entity.pdbx_description
1 polymer ?
#
loop_
_entity_poly.entity_id
_entity_poly.type
_entity_poly.pdbx_seq_one_letter_code
_entity_poly.pdbx_strand_id
1 'polypeptide(L)'
;QKLKDIEQDIRETKMKWKEIISGFNNQSEPSLLHQENNIIENIYRELVTSDTNEIQINSRRIYNYFKKQIFSSRPKEKKTEVKLIASKEDLFVLNKIDKEISRIFHKKVNLKNGSFLLIEEKEGLTVVDVNSGRSLNNKKETNLSVNLAMAKEIGHQIMLRNLSGLVLIDFIDLQSSSERKAVFKIFKGSMKKDKAKHSILPMSKFGIIEMTRQKIGNRTSSLVSESCSVCYGSGAVTRKDIVCYDLIREIISLKKTSKKTRFVIEIKEELSETLAEILEKNKRNAAIKGLNILTISKKLNESYKII
;
A
#
# COMPACT_ATOMS: atom_id res chain seq x y z
N GLN A 1 -0.60 -14.96 -27.00
CA GLN A 1 -1.26 -16.24 -26.63
C GLN A 1 -1.21 -17.17 -27.84
N LYS A 2 -0.73 -18.40 -27.63
CA LYS A 2 -0.72 -19.40 -28.71
C LYS A 2 -2.14 -19.96 -28.88
N LEU A 3 -2.54 -20.25 -30.10
CA LEU A 3 -3.88 -20.78 -30.42
C LEU A 3 -4.25 -22.00 -29.54
N LYS A 4 -3.28 -22.86 -29.26
CA LYS A 4 -3.42 -24.04 -28.40
C LYS A 4 -3.81 -23.69 -26.95
N ASP A 5 -3.33 -22.57 -26.40
CA ASP A 5 -3.64 -22.15 -25.03
C ASP A 5 -5.11 -21.69 -24.95
N ILE A 6 -5.58 -21.02 -25.99
CA ILE A 6 -6.98 -20.58 -26.12
C ILE A 6 -7.91 -21.79 -26.27
N GLU A 7 -7.56 -22.75 -27.09
CA GLU A 7 -8.34 -23.98 -27.28
C GLU A 7 -8.43 -24.81 -26.00
N GLN A 8 -7.37 -24.81 -25.20
CA GLN A 8 -7.33 -25.49 -23.90
C GLN A 8 -8.27 -24.80 -22.90
N ASP A 9 -8.20 -23.48 -22.79
CA ASP A 9 -9.06 -22.68 -21.91
C ASP A 9 -10.55 -22.85 -22.24
N ILE A 10 -10.88 -22.86 -23.52
CA ILE A 10 -12.24 -23.15 -24.01
C ILE A 10 -12.70 -24.56 -23.59
N ARG A 11 -11.84 -25.57 -23.70
CA ARG A 11 -12.18 -26.94 -23.31
C ARG A 11 -12.44 -27.03 -21.79
N GLU A 12 -11.56 -26.45 -20.99
CA GLU A 12 -11.69 -26.44 -19.53
C GLU A 12 -12.95 -25.71 -19.06
N THR A 13 -13.25 -24.56 -19.69
CA THR A 13 -14.47 -23.80 -19.40
C THR A 13 -15.74 -24.59 -19.77
N LYS A 14 -15.73 -25.28 -20.92
CA LYS A 14 -16.84 -26.15 -21.32
C LYS A 14 -17.04 -27.35 -20.41
N MET A 15 -15.97 -27.93 -19.89
CA MET A 15 -16.04 -29.01 -18.91
C MET A 15 -16.67 -28.53 -17.59
N LYS A 16 -16.19 -27.43 -17.05
CA LYS A 16 -16.78 -26.79 -15.85
C LYS A 16 -18.28 -26.49 -16.02
N TRP A 17 -18.65 -25.95 -17.17
CA TRP A 17 -20.07 -25.68 -17.46
C TRP A 17 -20.92 -26.96 -17.47
N LYS A 18 -20.43 -28.04 -18.07
CA LYS A 18 -21.13 -29.33 -18.07
C LYS A 18 -21.30 -29.89 -16.64
N GLU A 19 -20.28 -29.75 -15.80
CA GLU A 19 -20.35 -30.18 -14.39
C GLU A 19 -21.42 -29.39 -13.61
N ILE A 20 -21.47 -28.06 -13.80
CA ILE A 20 -22.49 -27.19 -13.20
C ILE A 20 -23.89 -27.59 -13.63
N ILE A 21 -24.12 -27.78 -14.94
CA ILE A 21 -25.43 -28.19 -15.45
C ILE A 21 -25.83 -29.57 -14.97
N SER A 22 -24.89 -30.52 -14.92
CA SER A 22 -25.15 -31.85 -14.36
C SER A 22 -25.50 -31.77 -12.87
N GLY A 23 -24.78 -30.96 -12.10
CA GLY A 23 -25.08 -30.70 -10.70
C GLY A 23 -26.46 -30.11 -10.50
N PHE A 24 -26.83 -29.10 -11.33
CA PHE A 24 -28.15 -28.45 -11.28
C PHE A 24 -29.30 -29.45 -11.56
N ASN A 25 -29.15 -30.30 -12.56
CA ASN A 25 -30.20 -31.28 -12.94
C ASN A 25 -30.38 -32.40 -11.91
N ASN A 26 -29.38 -32.66 -11.08
CA ASN A 26 -29.40 -33.73 -10.09
C ASN A 26 -29.82 -33.28 -8.66
N GLN A 27 -30.14 -31.97 -8.49
CA GLN A 27 -30.49 -31.43 -7.18
C GLN A 27 -31.86 -30.80 -7.21
N SER A 28 -32.67 -31.14 -6.22
CA SER A 28 -34.04 -30.62 -6.04
C SER A 28 -34.10 -29.46 -5.04
N GLU A 29 -33.03 -29.20 -4.27
CA GLU A 29 -32.98 -28.14 -3.27
C GLU A 29 -31.88 -27.10 -3.61
N PRO A 30 -32.04 -25.84 -3.14
CA PRO A 30 -31.02 -24.84 -3.30
C PRO A 30 -29.68 -25.28 -2.71
N SER A 31 -28.64 -25.34 -3.52
CA SER A 31 -27.31 -25.82 -3.12
C SER A 31 -26.20 -25.11 -3.88
N LEU A 32 -24.99 -25.14 -3.34
CA LEU A 32 -23.81 -24.58 -3.98
C LEU A 32 -23.39 -25.47 -5.16
N LEU A 33 -23.65 -25.02 -6.38
CA LEU A 33 -23.31 -25.74 -7.61
C LEU A 33 -21.85 -25.53 -8.05
N HIS A 34 -21.30 -24.33 -7.83
CA HIS A 34 -19.95 -23.99 -8.20
C HIS A 34 -19.41 -22.86 -7.31
N GLN A 35 -18.17 -22.99 -6.91
CA GLN A 35 -17.42 -21.95 -6.22
C GLN A 35 -16.14 -21.64 -6.97
N GLU A 36 -16.06 -20.44 -7.51
CA GLU A 36 -14.94 -20.01 -8.37
C GLU A 36 -13.60 -19.83 -7.63
N ASN A 37 -13.59 -19.86 -6.30
CA ASN A 37 -12.44 -19.42 -5.50
C ASN A 37 -11.60 -20.57 -4.94
N ASN A 38 -11.02 -21.39 -5.81
CA ASN A 38 -9.83 -22.11 -5.40
C ASN A 38 -8.60 -21.21 -5.61
N ILE A 39 -8.17 -20.55 -4.53
CA ILE A 39 -6.98 -19.67 -4.50
C ILE A 39 -5.77 -20.35 -5.17
N ILE A 40 -5.64 -21.67 -5.02
CA ILE A 40 -4.54 -22.48 -5.57
C ILE A 40 -4.63 -22.53 -7.10
N GLU A 41 -5.83 -22.71 -7.65
CA GLU A 41 -6.06 -22.72 -9.11
C GLU A 41 -5.80 -21.34 -9.72
N ASN A 42 -6.24 -20.28 -9.06
CA ASN A 42 -5.98 -18.92 -9.50
C ASN A 42 -4.47 -18.61 -9.50
N ILE A 43 -3.76 -18.99 -8.45
CA ILE A 43 -2.29 -18.86 -8.39
C ILE A 43 -1.63 -19.61 -9.54
N TYR A 44 -2.04 -20.86 -9.80
CA TYR A 44 -1.50 -21.63 -10.90
C TYR A 44 -1.74 -20.95 -12.25
N ARG A 45 -2.98 -20.54 -12.52
CA ARG A 45 -3.38 -19.95 -13.80
C ARG A 45 -2.77 -18.56 -14.04
N GLU A 46 -2.70 -17.74 -13.01
CA GLU A 46 -2.29 -16.34 -13.15
C GLU A 46 -0.80 -16.10 -12.93
N LEU A 47 -0.18 -16.83 -11.99
CA LEU A 47 1.20 -16.56 -11.59
C LEU A 47 2.21 -17.52 -12.20
N VAL A 48 1.81 -18.77 -12.54
CA VAL A 48 2.72 -19.73 -13.14
C VAL A 48 2.80 -19.48 -14.66
N THR A 49 3.89 -18.86 -15.11
CA THR A 49 4.13 -18.50 -16.51
C THR A 49 5.27 -19.32 -17.11
N SER A 50 5.55 -19.12 -18.42
CA SER A 50 6.72 -19.72 -19.08
C SER A 50 8.06 -19.33 -18.43
N ASP A 51 8.10 -18.20 -17.71
CA ASP A 51 9.30 -17.70 -17.05
C ASP A 51 9.46 -18.23 -15.61
N THR A 52 8.47 -18.98 -15.11
CA THR A 52 8.55 -19.60 -13.78
C THR A 52 9.52 -20.79 -13.83
N ASN A 53 10.62 -20.70 -13.10
CA ASN A 53 11.63 -21.74 -13.02
C ASN A 53 11.36 -22.74 -11.89
N GLU A 54 10.94 -22.24 -10.73
CA GLU A 54 10.77 -23.03 -9.50
C GLU A 54 9.52 -22.59 -8.73
N ILE A 55 8.85 -23.57 -8.11
CA ILE A 55 7.73 -23.36 -7.20
C ILE A 55 8.04 -24.11 -5.89
N GLN A 56 8.20 -23.36 -4.80
CA GLN A 56 8.43 -23.93 -3.47
C GLN A 56 7.12 -24.02 -2.69
N ILE A 57 6.85 -25.18 -2.12
CA ILE A 57 5.59 -25.48 -1.43
C ILE A 57 5.89 -26.22 -0.14
N ASN A 58 5.26 -25.85 0.97
CA ASN A 58 5.38 -26.54 2.27
C ASN A 58 4.20 -27.46 2.58
N SER A 59 3.16 -27.49 1.74
CA SER A 59 1.98 -28.36 1.88
C SER A 59 2.03 -29.53 0.90
N ARG A 60 1.99 -30.77 1.42
CA ARG A 60 1.98 -31.98 0.60
C ARG A 60 0.80 -32.04 -0.38
N ARG A 61 -0.38 -31.58 0.07
CA ARG A 61 -1.60 -31.54 -0.78
C ARG A 61 -1.43 -30.59 -1.95
N ILE A 62 -0.94 -29.37 -1.68
CA ILE A 62 -0.72 -28.34 -2.71
C ILE A 62 0.40 -28.77 -3.66
N TYR A 63 1.47 -29.37 -3.14
CA TYR A 63 2.56 -29.92 -3.94
C TYR A 63 2.06 -30.94 -4.96
N ASN A 64 1.23 -31.91 -4.54
CA ASN A 64 0.67 -32.94 -5.41
C ASN A 64 -0.22 -32.33 -6.50
N TYR A 65 -1.01 -31.29 -6.16
CA TYR A 65 -1.82 -30.55 -7.11
C TYR A 65 -0.95 -29.88 -8.18
N PHE A 66 0.04 -29.07 -7.80
CA PHE A 66 0.92 -28.37 -8.75
C PHE A 66 1.73 -29.35 -9.60
N LYS A 67 2.23 -30.41 -9.03
CA LYS A 67 2.96 -31.46 -9.76
C LYS A 67 2.09 -32.09 -10.84
N LYS A 68 0.83 -32.40 -10.55
CA LYS A 68 -0.14 -32.94 -11.52
C LYS A 68 -0.42 -31.93 -12.63
N GLN A 69 -0.70 -30.68 -12.30
CA GLN A 69 -1.03 -29.63 -13.26
C GLN A 69 0.13 -29.35 -14.22
N ILE A 70 1.34 -29.20 -13.69
CA ILE A 70 2.53 -28.94 -14.53
C ILE A 70 2.86 -30.10 -15.44
N PHE A 71 2.66 -31.35 -14.97
CA PHE A 71 2.90 -32.54 -15.77
C PHE A 71 1.90 -32.68 -16.92
N SER A 72 0.62 -32.31 -16.68
CA SER A 72 -0.44 -32.46 -17.68
C SER A 72 -0.53 -31.32 -18.70
N SER A 73 -0.10 -30.11 -18.34
CA SER A 73 -0.45 -28.89 -19.10
C SER A 73 0.70 -28.26 -19.91
N ARG A 74 1.95 -28.74 -19.77
CA ARG A 74 3.10 -28.07 -20.42
C ARG A 74 3.88 -28.99 -21.35
N PRO A 75 4.21 -28.49 -22.58
CA PRO A 75 5.15 -29.19 -23.46
C PRO A 75 6.51 -29.31 -22.79
N LYS A 76 7.25 -30.36 -23.15
CA LYS A 76 8.53 -30.79 -22.54
C LYS A 76 9.69 -29.78 -22.57
N GLU A 77 9.50 -28.59 -23.14
CA GLU A 77 10.59 -27.66 -23.47
C GLU A 77 11.07 -26.78 -22.28
N LYS A 78 10.25 -26.59 -21.25
CA LYS A 78 10.71 -25.86 -20.04
C LYS A 78 10.09 -26.46 -18.79
N LYS A 79 10.87 -27.21 -18.04
CA LYS A 79 10.43 -27.83 -16.77
C LYS A 79 10.46 -26.79 -15.65
N THR A 80 9.28 -26.28 -15.26
CA THR A 80 9.13 -25.64 -13.96
C THR A 80 9.33 -26.72 -12.87
N GLU A 81 10.30 -26.52 -12.01
CA GLU A 81 10.57 -27.44 -10.89
C GLU A 81 9.62 -27.17 -9.74
N VAL A 82 8.95 -28.20 -9.23
CA VAL A 82 8.11 -28.09 -8.02
C VAL A 82 8.82 -28.77 -6.87
N LYS A 83 9.16 -28.02 -5.82
CA LYS A 83 9.86 -28.49 -4.64
C LYS A 83 8.94 -28.51 -3.43
N LEU A 84 8.90 -29.66 -2.76
CA LEU A 84 8.29 -29.77 -1.43
C LEU A 84 9.36 -29.44 -0.38
N ILE A 85 9.17 -28.34 0.34
CA ILE A 85 10.10 -27.92 1.38
C ILE A 85 9.58 -28.41 2.73
N ALA A 86 10.24 -29.39 3.29
CA ALA A 86 9.95 -29.94 4.62
C ALA A 86 10.79 -29.23 5.69
N SER A 87 10.67 -27.92 5.80
CA SER A 87 11.34 -27.12 6.83
C SER A 87 10.41 -26.83 8.00
N LYS A 88 11.00 -26.66 9.21
CA LYS A 88 10.29 -26.12 10.37
C LYS A 88 10.14 -24.61 10.29
N GLU A 89 10.96 -23.93 9.48
CA GLU A 89 10.89 -22.50 9.26
C GLU A 89 9.89 -22.17 8.15
N ASP A 90 9.25 -21.01 8.29
CA ASP A 90 8.33 -20.48 7.29
C ASP A 90 9.07 -20.21 5.96
N LEU A 91 8.42 -20.49 4.83
CA LEU A 91 8.99 -20.27 3.50
C LEU A 91 9.34 -18.80 3.21
N PHE A 92 8.60 -17.86 3.79
CA PHE A 92 8.87 -16.43 3.61
C PHE A 92 10.14 -16.01 4.35
N VAL A 93 10.38 -16.59 5.54
CA VAL A 93 11.60 -16.36 6.31
C VAL A 93 12.81 -16.94 5.58
N LEU A 94 12.70 -18.21 5.13
CA LEU A 94 13.76 -18.87 4.38
C LEU A 94 14.19 -18.12 3.13
N ASN A 95 13.23 -17.55 2.41
CA ASN A 95 13.47 -16.79 1.18
C ASN A 95 13.63 -15.27 1.43
N LYS A 96 13.62 -14.81 2.69
CA LYS A 96 13.72 -13.39 3.11
C LYS A 96 12.61 -12.49 2.54
N ILE A 97 11.48 -13.10 2.17
CA ILE A 97 10.33 -12.40 1.56
C ILE A 97 9.61 -11.55 2.59
N ASP A 98 9.54 -11.98 3.85
CA ASP A 98 8.97 -11.24 4.98
C ASP A 98 9.52 -9.83 5.11
N LYS A 99 10.85 -9.66 4.93
CA LYS A 99 11.52 -8.36 4.95
C LYS A 99 11.14 -7.48 3.75
N GLU A 100 11.01 -8.07 2.58
CA GLU A 100 10.59 -7.35 1.39
C GLU A 100 9.11 -6.93 1.50
N ILE A 101 8.24 -7.80 2.02
CA ILE A 101 6.82 -7.46 2.29
C ILE A 101 6.73 -6.28 3.25
N SER A 102 7.48 -6.28 4.36
CA SER A 102 7.45 -5.18 5.31
C SER A 102 7.88 -3.83 4.70
N ARG A 103 8.80 -3.85 3.73
CA ARG A 103 9.26 -2.64 3.02
C ARG A 103 8.21 -2.02 2.09
N ILE A 104 7.25 -2.83 1.59
CA ILE A 104 6.18 -2.33 0.71
C ILE A 104 5.34 -1.25 1.41
N PHE A 105 5.20 -1.31 2.74
CA PHE A 105 4.39 -0.38 3.52
C PHE A 105 5.12 0.90 3.91
N HIS A 106 6.43 0.96 3.72
CA HIS A 106 7.17 2.19 3.99
C HIS A 106 7.02 3.17 2.82
N LYS A 107 6.70 4.43 3.14
CA LYS A 107 6.70 5.50 2.14
C LYS A 107 8.05 5.68 1.47
N LYS A 108 9.13 5.49 2.24
CA LYS A 108 10.50 5.66 1.78
C LYS A 108 11.13 4.35 1.34
N VAL A 109 11.62 4.31 0.10
CA VAL A 109 12.36 3.18 -0.48
C VAL A 109 13.80 3.61 -0.72
N ASN A 110 14.74 3.03 0.01
CA ASN A 110 16.16 3.36 -0.10
C ASN A 110 16.84 2.45 -1.12
N LEU A 111 17.71 3.02 -1.97
CA LEU A 111 18.60 2.29 -2.86
C LEU A 111 19.99 2.14 -2.25
N LYS A 112 20.76 1.17 -2.78
CA LYS A 112 22.12 0.86 -2.28
C LYS A 112 23.09 2.01 -2.46
N ASN A 113 22.88 2.88 -3.45
CA ASN A 113 23.73 4.05 -3.70
C ASN A 113 23.45 5.23 -2.76
N GLY A 114 22.51 5.11 -1.83
CA GLY A 114 22.15 6.17 -0.87
C GLY A 114 21.06 7.13 -1.34
N SER A 115 20.57 6.98 -2.56
CA SER A 115 19.38 7.67 -3.06
C SER A 115 18.10 6.98 -2.56
N PHE A 116 16.95 7.65 -2.62
CA PHE A 116 15.69 7.10 -2.15
C PHE A 116 14.49 7.66 -2.90
N LEU A 117 13.41 6.88 -2.91
CA LEU A 117 12.08 7.29 -3.37
C LEU A 117 11.19 7.61 -2.18
N LEU A 118 10.31 8.59 -2.34
CA LEU A 118 9.16 8.81 -1.49
C LEU A 118 7.90 8.48 -2.30
N ILE A 119 7.11 7.52 -1.84
CA ILE A 119 5.88 7.10 -2.50
C ILE A 119 4.71 7.48 -1.60
N GLU A 120 3.86 8.39 -2.08
CA GLU A 120 2.68 8.84 -1.36
C GLU A 120 1.42 8.46 -2.13
N GLU A 121 0.66 7.55 -1.55
CA GLU A 121 -0.64 7.13 -2.07
C GLU A 121 -1.72 8.06 -1.51
N LYS A 122 -2.41 8.78 -2.39
CA LYS A 122 -3.60 9.58 -2.07
C LYS A 122 -4.83 8.93 -2.70
N GLU A 123 -6.01 9.41 -2.37
CA GLU A 123 -7.27 8.86 -2.85
C GLU A 123 -7.39 8.91 -4.38
N GLY A 124 -7.05 10.04 -5.00
CA GLY A 124 -7.18 10.27 -6.44
C GLY A 124 -5.92 10.02 -7.25
N LEU A 125 -4.73 10.05 -6.64
CA LEU A 125 -3.46 9.90 -7.34
C LEU A 125 -2.34 9.38 -6.43
N THR A 126 -1.31 8.81 -7.05
CA THR A 126 -0.05 8.47 -6.37
C THR A 126 1.04 9.42 -6.83
N VAL A 127 1.82 9.95 -5.89
CA VAL A 127 3.01 10.76 -6.18
C VAL A 127 4.24 9.97 -5.79
N VAL A 128 5.24 9.98 -6.67
CA VAL A 128 6.56 9.38 -6.45
C VAL A 128 7.59 10.47 -6.62
N ASP A 129 8.32 10.77 -5.55
CA ASP A 129 9.38 11.77 -5.53
C ASP A 129 10.75 11.10 -5.46
N VAL A 130 11.67 11.51 -6.34
CA VAL A 130 13.03 10.97 -6.46
C VAL A 130 14.03 11.88 -5.74
N ASN A 131 14.70 11.30 -4.75
CA ASN A 131 15.68 12.02 -3.95
C ASN A 131 17.08 11.43 -4.13
N SER A 132 18.05 12.27 -4.41
CA SER A 132 19.46 11.86 -4.53
C SER A 132 20.06 11.41 -3.18
N GLY A 133 19.55 11.93 -2.07
CA GLY A 133 20.08 11.62 -0.74
C GLY A 133 21.58 11.89 -0.63
N ARG A 134 22.32 10.88 -0.18
CA ARG A 134 23.79 10.94 -0.07
C ARG A 134 24.52 10.47 -1.33
N SER A 135 23.82 10.05 -2.37
CA SER A 135 24.43 9.48 -3.57
C SER A 135 25.34 10.49 -4.29
N LEU A 136 24.92 11.75 -4.37
CA LEU A 136 25.69 12.83 -5.01
C LEU A 136 26.97 13.23 -4.26
N ASN A 137 27.17 12.78 -3.02
CA ASN A 137 28.43 12.96 -2.31
C ASN A 137 29.55 12.08 -2.91
N ASN A 138 29.19 11.05 -3.68
CA ASN A 138 30.14 10.28 -4.46
C ASN A 138 30.41 10.98 -5.79
N LYS A 139 31.66 11.39 -6.03
CA LYS A 139 32.08 12.07 -7.28
C LYS A 139 31.76 11.33 -8.59
N LYS A 140 31.31 10.07 -8.52
CA LYS A 140 30.93 9.21 -9.66
C LYS A 140 29.43 9.23 -9.97
N GLU A 141 28.60 9.74 -9.07
CA GLU A 141 27.14 9.74 -9.24
C GLU A 141 26.67 11.08 -9.82
N THR A 142 25.86 11.01 -10.86
CA THR A 142 25.24 12.16 -11.51
C THR A 142 23.72 12.07 -11.36
N ASN A 143 23.00 13.20 -11.53
CA ASN A 143 21.54 13.21 -11.55
C ASN A 143 20.99 12.19 -12.54
N LEU A 144 21.63 12.05 -13.69
CA LEU A 144 21.24 11.06 -14.70
C LEU A 144 21.38 9.62 -14.18
N SER A 145 22.53 9.27 -13.56
CA SER A 145 22.76 7.92 -13.06
C SER A 145 21.75 7.55 -11.96
N VAL A 146 21.45 8.48 -11.06
CA VAL A 146 20.43 8.33 -10.02
C VAL A 146 19.06 8.10 -10.67
N ASN A 147 18.64 8.98 -11.58
CA ASN A 147 17.35 8.88 -12.24
C ASN A 147 17.19 7.57 -13.04
N LEU A 148 18.25 7.08 -13.71
CA LEU A 148 18.21 5.80 -14.42
C LEU A 148 18.03 4.59 -13.48
N ALA A 149 18.69 4.61 -12.32
CA ALA A 149 18.50 3.58 -11.30
C ALA A 149 17.09 3.63 -10.71
N MET A 150 16.61 4.86 -10.41
CA MET A 150 15.27 5.08 -9.86
C MET A 150 14.17 4.71 -10.84
N ALA A 151 14.33 4.97 -12.14
CA ALA A 151 13.35 4.61 -13.16
C ALA A 151 13.04 3.11 -13.19
N LYS A 152 14.04 2.26 -12.94
CA LYS A 152 13.85 0.81 -12.82
C LYS A 152 13.10 0.44 -11.55
N GLU A 153 13.52 1.03 -10.42
CA GLU A 153 12.93 0.75 -9.11
C GLU A 153 11.48 1.23 -9.04
N ILE A 154 11.17 2.40 -9.59
CA ILE A 154 9.80 2.94 -9.63
C ILE A 154 8.86 1.96 -10.36
N GLY A 155 9.26 1.45 -11.53
CA GLY A 155 8.47 0.46 -12.24
C GLY A 155 8.24 -0.81 -11.42
N HIS A 156 9.26 -1.28 -10.70
CA HIS A 156 9.15 -2.40 -9.78
C HIS A 156 8.17 -2.09 -8.63
N GLN A 157 8.30 -0.93 -7.99
CA GLN A 157 7.43 -0.52 -6.88
C GLN A 157 5.97 -0.32 -7.30
N ILE A 158 5.70 0.21 -8.51
CA ILE A 158 4.34 0.35 -9.04
C ILE A 158 3.66 -1.02 -9.16
N MET A 159 4.35 -2.02 -9.70
CA MET A 159 3.82 -3.38 -9.83
C MET A 159 3.68 -4.07 -8.46
N LEU A 160 4.70 -3.98 -7.61
CA LEU A 160 4.75 -4.63 -6.31
C LEU A 160 3.65 -4.13 -5.36
N ARG A 161 3.41 -2.81 -5.35
CA ARG A 161 2.36 -2.16 -4.53
C ARG A 161 1.00 -2.17 -5.20
N ASN A 162 0.91 -2.64 -6.45
CA ASN A 162 -0.29 -2.57 -7.28
C ASN A 162 -0.88 -1.14 -7.33
N LEU A 163 -0.01 -0.14 -7.52
CA LEU A 163 -0.45 1.26 -7.65
C LEU A 163 -1.28 1.42 -8.91
N SER A 164 -2.40 2.10 -8.82
CA SER A 164 -3.36 2.25 -9.93
C SER A 164 -3.96 3.65 -9.96
N GLY A 165 -4.59 4.01 -11.08
CA GLY A 165 -5.07 5.36 -11.34
C GLY A 165 -3.96 6.25 -11.89
N LEU A 166 -3.99 7.54 -11.58
CA LEU A 166 -2.98 8.50 -11.97
C LEU A 166 -1.75 8.36 -11.09
N VAL A 167 -0.57 8.24 -11.69
CA VAL A 167 0.73 8.23 -11.01
C VAL A 167 1.58 9.35 -11.58
N LEU A 168 2.03 10.25 -10.72
CA LEU A 168 2.96 11.33 -11.04
C LEU A 168 4.33 10.98 -10.46
N ILE A 169 5.35 11.04 -11.30
CA ILE A 169 6.72 10.71 -10.91
C ILE A 169 7.57 11.96 -11.12
N ASP A 170 8.13 12.47 -10.05
CA ASP A 170 9.00 13.64 -10.04
C ASP A 170 10.46 13.17 -9.97
N PHE A 171 11.17 13.32 -11.08
CA PHE A 171 12.58 12.96 -11.21
C PHE A 171 13.47 14.17 -10.91
N ILE A 172 14.69 13.91 -10.49
CA ILE A 172 15.69 14.96 -10.31
C ILE A 172 15.91 15.68 -11.64
N ASP A 173 15.97 17.01 -11.61
CA ASP A 173 16.12 17.85 -12.79
C ASP A 173 17.26 17.42 -13.70
N LEU A 174 16.95 17.34 -15.00
CA LEU A 174 17.87 17.06 -16.08
C LEU A 174 17.84 18.18 -17.11
N GLN A 175 19.00 18.73 -17.42
CA GLN A 175 19.11 19.83 -18.37
C GLN A 175 18.91 19.39 -19.81
N SER A 176 19.44 18.22 -20.16
CA SER A 176 19.43 17.72 -21.53
C SER A 176 18.15 16.96 -21.89
N SER A 177 17.59 17.26 -23.06
CA SER A 177 16.46 16.49 -23.62
C SER A 177 16.82 15.04 -23.91
N SER A 178 18.09 14.74 -24.24
CA SER A 178 18.58 13.40 -24.47
C SER A 178 18.57 12.57 -23.17
N GLU A 179 18.96 13.18 -22.06
CA GLU A 179 18.94 12.53 -20.72
C GLU A 179 17.50 12.22 -20.31
N ARG A 180 16.57 13.18 -20.46
CA ARG A 180 15.15 12.95 -20.18
C ARG A 180 14.58 11.78 -21.02
N LYS A 181 14.94 11.70 -22.31
CA LYS A 181 14.54 10.58 -23.18
C LYS A 181 15.14 9.24 -22.70
N ALA A 182 16.38 9.24 -22.21
CA ALA A 182 17.03 8.04 -21.68
C ALA A 182 16.30 7.51 -20.43
N VAL A 183 15.99 8.38 -19.45
CA VAL A 183 15.24 8.01 -18.24
C VAL A 183 13.85 7.50 -18.60
N PHE A 184 13.13 8.19 -19.48
CA PHE A 184 11.81 7.77 -19.97
C PHE A 184 11.87 6.36 -20.61
N LYS A 185 12.88 6.10 -21.47
CA LYS A 185 13.07 4.80 -22.12
C LYS A 185 13.27 3.67 -21.09
N ILE A 186 14.08 3.92 -20.05
CA ILE A 186 14.32 2.94 -18.99
C ILE A 186 13.04 2.69 -18.18
N PHE A 187 12.32 3.75 -17.78
CA PHE A 187 11.06 3.62 -17.04
C PHE A 187 10.02 2.85 -17.88
N LYS A 188 9.79 3.24 -19.12
CA LYS A 188 8.88 2.53 -20.03
C LYS A 188 9.30 1.06 -20.23
N GLY A 189 10.60 0.80 -20.26
CA GLY A 189 11.16 -0.56 -20.33
C GLY A 189 10.86 -1.40 -19.10
N SER A 190 10.94 -0.81 -17.90
CA SER A 190 10.64 -1.50 -16.64
C SER A 190 9.17 -1.91 -16.53
N MET A 191 8.26 -1.14 -17.13
CA MET A 191 6.83 -1.41 -17.14
C MET A 191 6.37 -2.46 -18.16
N LYS A 192 7.24 -2.94 -19.06
CA LYS A 192 6.86 -3.94 -20.10
C LYS A 192 6.31 -5.26 -19.55
N LYS A 193 6.67 -5.63 -18.34
CA LYS A 193 6.22 -6.87 -17.68
C LYS A 193 4.90 -6.69 -16.91
N ASP A 194 4.41 -5.46 -16.82
CA ASP A 194 3.15 -5.19 -16.13
C ASP A 194 1.96 -5.77 -16.92
N LYS A 195 1.14 -6.55 -16.26
CA LYS A 195 -0.09 -7.14 -16.83
C LYS A 195 -1.23 -6.14 -16.93
N ALA A 196 -1.19 -5.05 -16.12
CA ALA A 196 -2.19 -4.00 -16.15
C ALA A 196 -2.03 -3.11 -17.38
N LYS A 197 -3.14 -2.73 -18.00
CA LYS A 197 -3.11 -1.71 -19.06
C LYS A 197 -2.64 -0.38 -18.47
N HIS A 198 -1.68 0.24 -19.11
CA HIS A 198 -1.13 1.52 -18.68
C HIS A 198 -0.77 2.40 -19.87
N SER A 199 -0.80 3.71 -19.65
CA SER A 199 -0.34 4.74 -20.59
C SER A 199 0.68 5.62 -19.88
N ILE A 200 1.80 5.91 -20.53
CA ILE A 200 2.90 6.68 -19.98
C ILE A 200 3.22 7.81 -20.93
N LEU A 201 3.14 9.07 -20.47
CA LEU A 201 3.52 10.23 -21.23
C LEU A 201 5.03 10.48 -21.16
N PRO A 202 5.64 11.07 -22.19
CA PRO A 202 7.05 11.46 -22.16
C PRO A 202 7.35 12.41 -21.00
N MET A 203 8.58 12.32 -20.46
CA MET A 203 9.02 13.23 -19.39
C MET A 203 8.91 14.70 -19.84
N SER A 204 8.27 15.49 -19.01
CA SER A 204 8.10 16.94 -19.21
C SER A 204 9.44 17.70 -19.06
N LYS A 205 9.44 18.99 -19.38
CA LYS A 205 10.60 19.87 -19.13
C LYS A 205 10.92 20.05 -17.64
N PHE A 206 9.94 19.82 -16.79
CA PHE A 206 10.06 19.88 -15.32
C PHE A 206 10.49 18.56 -14.67
N GLY A 207 10.90 17.55 -15.46
CA GLY A 207 11.32 16.27 -14.90
C GLY A 207 10.18 15.31 -14.55
N ILE A 208 8.93 15.68 -14.82
CA ILE A 208 7.76 14.89 -14.41
C ILE A 208 7.38 13.88 -15.48
N ILE A 209 7.15 12.63 -15.07
CA ILE A 209 6.49 11.60 -15.88
C ILE A 209 5.08 11.39 -15.34
N GLU A 210 4.11 11.46 -16.23
CA GLU A 210 2.71 11.17 -15.96
C GLU A 210 2.34 9.78 -16.50
N MET A 211 1.63 9.01 -15.68
CA MET A 211 1.22 7.66 -16.04
C MET A 211 -0.19 7.40 -15.54
N THR A 212 -0.97 6.69 -16.34
CA THR A 212 -2.22 6.09 -15.90
C THR A 212 -2.10 4.58 -15.93
N ARG A 213 -2.61 3.90 -14.89
CA ARG A 213 -2.60 2.44 -14.80
C ARG A 213 -3.96 1.92 -14.37
N GLN A 214 -4.47 0.93 -15.10
CA GLN A 214 -5.75 0.29 -14.81
C GLN A 214 -5.72 -0.36 -13.43
N LYS A 215 -6.80 -0.20 -12.66
CA LYS A 215 -6.97 -0.88 -11.38
C LYS A 215 -7.27 -2.36 -11.61
N ILE A 216 -6.36 -3.21 -11.14
CA ILE A 216 -6.54 -4.68 -11.12
C ILE A 216 -6.50 -5.12 -9.67
N GLY A 217 -7.66 -5.41 -9.09
CA GLY A 217 -7.76 -5.76 -7.67
C GLY A 217 -7.48 -4.59 -6.71
N ASN A 218 -7.19 -4.92 -5.48
CA ASN A 218 -6.88 -3.95 -4.43
C ASN A 218 -5.40 -3.57 -4.42
N ARG A 219 -5.09 -2.37 -3.90
CA ARG A 219 -3.70 -2.00 -3.59
C ARG A 219 -3.15 -2.92 -2.52
N THR A 220 -1.86 -3.27 -2.61
CA THR A 220 -1.23 -4.16 -1.63
C THR A 220 -1.26 -3.58 -0.22
N SER A 221 -1.13 -2.25 -0.08
CA SER A 221 -1.24 -1.53 1.20
C SER A 221 -2.61 -1.73 1.86
N SER A 222 -3.70 -1.69 1.09
CA SER A 222 -5.06 -1.82 1.63
C SER A 222 -5.43 -3.23 2.12
N LEU A 223 -4.66 -4.25 1.74
CA LEU A 223 -4.90 -5.63 2.17
C LEU A 223 -4.41 -5.93 3.59
N VAL A 224 -3.48 -5.12 4.12
CA VAL A 224 -2.77 -5.41 5.37
C VAL A 224 -2.68 -4.19 6.30
N SER A 225 -3.28 -3.05 5.94
CA SER A 225 -3.30 -1.85 6.78
C SER A 225 -4.73 -1.40 7.08
N GLU A 226 -4.92 -0.86 8.25
CA GLU A 226 -6.15 -0.23 8.70
C GLU A 226 -5.95 1.30 8.77
N SER A 227 -7.05 2.04 8.69
CA SER A 227 -6.99 3.48 8.87
C SER A 227 -6.53 3.83 10.28
N CYS A 228 -5.58 4.76 10.40
CA CYS A 228 -5.09 5.19 11.71
C CYS A 228 -6.23 5.83 12.51
N SER A 229 -6.54 5.28 13.68
CA SER A 229 -7.59 5.78 14.56
C SER A 229 -7.29 7.17 15.19
N VAL A 230 -6.05 7.64 15.08
CA VAL A 230 -5.63 8.93 15.64
C VAL A 230 -5.76 10.06 14.62
N CYS A 231 -5.27 9.86 13.40
CA CYS A 231 -5.27 10.90 12.36
C CYS A 231 -6.25 10.64 11.21
N TYR A 232 -6.95 9.50 11.21
CA TYR A 232 -7.91 9.10 10.18
C TYR A 232 -7.37 9.25 8.75
N GLY A 233 -6.06 9.04 8.59
CA GLY A 233 -5.38 9.12 7.29
C GLY A 233 -4.82 10.51 6.93
N SER A 234 -5.06 11.56 7.73
CA SER A 234 -4.52 12.91 7.47
C SER A 234 -3.00 13.01 7.62
N GLY A 235 -2.38 12.11 8.38
CA GLY A 235 -0.94 12.12 8.68
C GLY A 235 -0.52 13.19 9.69
N ALA A 236 -1.47 13.97 10.21
CA ALA A 236 -1.24 15.01 11.21
C ALA A 236 -2.33 14.96 12.29
N VAL A 237 -2.01 15.42 13.46
CA VAL A 237 -2.95 15.59 14.57
C VAL A 237 -2.85 17.02 15.10
N THR A 238 -3.96 17.54 15.64
CA THR A 238 -3.97 18.87 16.28
C THR A 238 -3.01 18.86 17.47
N ARG A 239 -2.21 19.89 17.61
CA ARG A 239 -1.30 20.05 18.73
C ARG A 239 -2.06 20.09 20.05
N LYS A 240 -1.50 19.48 21.09
CA LYS A 240 -2.11 19.38 22.43
C LYS A 240 -2.48 20.73 23.02
N ASP A 241 -1.62 21.73 22.85
CA ASP A 241 -1.87 23.09 23.34
C ASP A 241 -3.07 23.75 22.63
N ILE A 242 -3.21 23.55 21.30
CA ILE A 242 -4.35 24.06 20.55
C ILE A 242 -5.66 23.44 21.02
N VAL A 243 -5.68 22.10 21.21
CA VAL A 243 -6.85 21.41 21.76
C VAL A 243 -7.23 21.97 23.14
N CYS A 244 -6.24 22.22 24.00
CA CYS A 244 -6.48 22.81 25.33
C CYS A 244 -7.01 24.25 25.24
N TYR A 245 -6.50 25.05 24.32
CA TYR A 245 -7.03 26.40 24.07
C TYR A 245 -8.47 26.40 23.55
N ASP A 246 -8.80 25.45 22.67
CA ASP A 246 -10.17 25.28 22.16
C ASP A 246 -11.12 24.94 23.29
N LEU A 247 -10.75 23.99 24.14
CA LEU A 247 -11.50 23.65 25.36
C LEU A 247 -11.73 24.89 26.27
N ILE A 248 -10.67 25.65 26.53
CA ILE A 248 -10.77 26.86 27.35
C ILE A 248 -11.71 27.89 26.74
N ARG A 249 -11.66 28.07 25.41
CA ARG A 249 -12.58 28.98 24.69
C ARG A 249 -14.02 28.52 24.79
N GLU A 250 -14.26 27.22 24.70
CA GLU A 250 -15.60 26.65 24.88
C GLU A 250 -16.14 26.87 26.30
N ILE A 251 -15.32 26.65 27.33
CA ILE A 251 -15.69 26.90 28.72
C ILE A 251 -16.01 28.39 28.95
N ILE A 252 -15.20 29.29 28.39
CA ILE A 252 -15.45 30.74 28.50
C ILE A 252 -16.78 31.12 27.82
N SER A 253 -17.09 30.52 26.68
CA SER A 253 -18.37 30.71 26.00
C SER A 253 -19.54 30.21 26.83
N LEU A 254 -19.45 29.01 27.41
CA LEU A 254 -20.45 28.45 28.30
C LEU A 254 -20.64 29.26 29.55
N LYS A 255 -19.58 29.81 30.16
CA LYS A 255 -19.66 30.74 31.30
C LYS A 255 -20.49 31.96 30.96
N LYS A 256 -20.29 32.55 29.77
CA LYS A 256 -21.05 33.74 29.36
C LYS A 256 -22.53 33.42 29.14
N THR A 257 -22.85 32.25 28.61
CA THR A 257 -24.22 31.86 28.25
C THR A 257 -25.00 31.31 29.45
N SER A 258 -24.38 30.43 30.26
CA SER A 258 -25.05 29.71 31.33
C SER A 258 -24.85 30.32 32.72
N LYS A 259 -23.97 31.34 32.88
CA LYS A 259 -23.53 31.90 34.17
C LYS A 259 -22.91 30.88 35.13
N LYS A 260 -22.62 29.66 34.69
CA LYS A 260 -21.95 28.63 35.50
C LYS A 260 -20.47 29.00 35.69
N THR A 261 -19.95 28.71 36.87
CA THR A 261 -18.53 28.92 37.25
C THR A 261 -17.80 27.62 37.55
N ARG A 262 -18.54 26.50 37.65
CA ARG A 262 -17.98 25.16 37.89
C ARG A 262 -18.20 24.31 36.67
N PHE A 263 -17.13 23.69 36.19
CA PHE A 263 -17.14 22.79 35.04
C PHE A 263 -16.41 21.50 35.40
N VAL A 264 -17.00 20.37 35.03
CA VAL A 264 -16.37 19.06 35.11
C VAL A 264 -16.00 18.66 33.70
N ILE A 265 -14.76 18.26 33.49
CA ILE A 265 -14.22 17.94 32.15
C ILE A 265 -13.61 16.56 32.22
N GLU A 266 -14.08 15.67 31.37
CA GLU A 266 -13.36 14.45 31.02
C GLU A 266 -12.38 14.79 29.93
N ILE A 267 -11.11 14.44 30.11
CA ILE A 267 -10.02 14.75 29.17
C ILE A 267 -9.12 13.54 28.96
N LYS A 268 -8.56 13.39 27.77
CA LYS A 268 -7.53 12.38 27.56
C LYS A 268 -6.33 12.61 28.46
N GLU A 269 -5.82 11.52 29.03
CA GLU A 269 -4.70 11.52 29.96
C GLU A 269 -3.50 12.33 29.45
N GLU A 270 -3.18 12.16 28.16
CA GLU A 270 -2.09 12.85 27.47
C GLU A 270 -2.21 14.38 27.35
N LEU A 271 -3.42 14.94 27.58
CA LEU A 271 -3.71 16.39 27.53
C LEU A 271 -3.75 17.01 28.93
N SER A 272 -3.85 16.21 29.99
CA SER A 272 -4.09 16.67 31.36
C SER A 272 -2.97 17.59 31.84
N GLU A 273 -1.71 17.22 31.63
CA GLU A 273 -0.55 18.02 32.04
C GLU A 273 -0.48 19.35 31.26
N THR A 274 -0.67 19.30 29.94
CA THR A 274 -0.69 20.50 29.08
C THR A 274 -1.79 21.47 29.48
N LEU A 275 -2.98 20.96 29.77
CA LEU A 275 -4.11 21.79 30.26
C LEU A 275 -3.79 22.45 31.60
N ALA A 276 -3.23 21.68 32.54
CA ALA A 276 -2.86 22.21 33.85
C ALA A 276 -1.83 23.37 33.74
N GLU A 277 -0.79 23.18 32.90
CA GLU A 277 0.19 24.24 32.66
C GLU A 277 -0.43 25.51 32.07
N ILE A 278 -1.33 25.34 31.05
CA ILE A 278 -1.99 26.48 30.43
C ILE A 278 -2.88 27.22 31.39
N LEU A 279 -3.64 26.51 32.22
CA LEU A 279 -4.50 27.12 33.25
C LEU A 279 -3.66 27.87 34.29
N GLU A 280 -2.54 27.31 34.72
CA GLU A 280 -1.63 27.96 35.68
C GLU A 280 -1.04 29.27 35.13
N LYS A 281 -0.51 29.21 33.89
CA LYS A 281 0.05 30.39 33.19
C LYS A 281 -1.00 31.51 33.01
N ASN A 282 -2.28 31.14 32.90
CA ASN A 282 -3.38 32.08 32.63
C ASN A 282 -4.25 32.39 33.84
N LYS A 283 -3.87 32.01 35.04
CA LYS A 283 -4.64 32.27 36.28
C LYS A 283 -5.06 33.73 36.47
N ARG A 284 -4.24 34.67 36.00
CA ARG A 284 -4.51 36.11 36.12
C ARG A 284 -5.44 36.66 35.03
N ASN A 285 -5.75 35.86 34.00
CA ASN A 285 -6.63 36.28 32.92
C ASN A 285 -8.07 36.41 33.44
N ALA A 286 -8.69 37.58 33.27
CA ALA A 286 -10.03 37.88 33.73
C ALA A 286 -11.11 36.91 33.21
N ALA A 287 -10.93 36.33 32.04
CA ALA A 287 -11.85 35.37 31.44
C ALA A 287 -11.85 34.02 32.18
N ILE A 288 -10.69 33.62 32.72
CA ILE A 288 -10.47 32.34 33.42
C ILE A 288 -10.59 32.51 34.90
N LYS A 289 -10.37 33.73 35.43
CA LYS A 289 -10.44 34.03 36.85
C LYS A 289 -11.82 33.66 37.41
N GLY A 290 -11.82 32.89 38.53
CA GLY A 290 -13.03 32.43 39.20
C GLY A 290 -13.70 31.21 38.55
N LEU A 291 -13.10 30.59 37.51
CA LEU A 291 -13.52 29.29 37.04
C LEU A 291 -12.97 28.18 37.93
N ASN A 292 -13.85 27.29 38.36
CA ASN A 292 -13.47 26.05 39.03
C ASN A 292 -13.59 24.89 38.03
N ILE A 293 -12.45 24.44 37.52
CA ILE A 293 -12.36 23.38 36.50
C ILE A 293 -11.87 22.11 37.19
N LEU A 294 -12.71 21.10 37.25
CA LEU A 294 -12.35 19.78 37.73
C LEU A 294 -12.07 18.90 36.51
N THR A 295 -10.84 18.44 36.35
CA THR A 295 -10.42 17.55 35.25
C THR A 295 -10.43 16.10 35.71
N ILE A 296 -11.03 15.22 34.92
CA ILE A 296 -11.03 13.77 35.11
C ILE A 296 -10.32 13.16 33.92
N SER A 297 -9.18 12.54 34.19
CA SER A 297 -8.39 11.87 33.15
C SER A 297 -9.03 10.52 32.78
N LYS A 298 -9.33 10.31 31.49
CA LYS A 298 -9.96 9.08 31.00
C LYS A 298 -9.44 8.68 29.61
N LYS A 299 -9.60 7.40 29.29
CA LYS A 299 -9.46 6.91 27.91
C LYS A 299 -10.74 7.27 27.13
N LEU A 300 -10.70 8.35 26.39
CA LEU A 300 -11.80 8.85 25.55
C LEU A 300 -11.53 8.63 24.08
N ASN A 301 -12.57 8.47 23.29
CA ASN A 301 -12.46 8.51 21.82
C ASN A 301 -12.23 9.95 21.33
N GLU A 302 -12.90 10.91 21.96
CA GLU A 302 -12.72 12.35 21.74
C GLU A 302 -11.61 12.92 22.62
N SER A 303 -11.09 14.10 22.29
CA SER A 303 -10.02 14.74 23.05
C SER A 303 -10.47 15.14 24.46
N TYR A 304 -11.71 15.62 24.60
CA TYR A 304 -12.33 16.00 25.86
C TYR A 304 -13.86 15.97 25.77
N LYS A 305 -14.52 16.01 26.92
CA LYS A 305 -15.97 16.16 27.06
C LYS A 305 -16.28 17.04 28.27
N ILE A 306 -17.10 18.07 28.08
CA ILE A 306 -17.62 18.92 29.16
C ILE A 306 -18.92 18.31 29.66
N ILE A 307 -19.02 18.10 30.99
CA ILE A 307 -20.16 17.45 31.65
C ILE A 307 -21.02 18.51 32.36
#